data_8b474703f86cbe8b4a05c001a79bbe4b
#
_entry.id   8b474703f86cbe8b4a05c001a79bbe4b
#
_cell.length_a   1.000
_cell.length_b   1.000
_cell.length_c   1.000
_cell.angle_alpha   90.00
_cell.angle_beta   90.00
_cell.angle_gamma   90.00
#
_symmetry.space_group_name_H-M   'P 1'
#
loop_
_entity.id
_entity.type
_entity.pdbx_description
1 polymer ?
#
loop_
_entity_poly.entity_id
_entity_poly.type
_entity_poly.pdbx_seq_one_letter_code
_entity_poly.pdbx_strand_id
1 'polypeptide(L)'
;VVVAFGSIISLEILQHVPMINIHYSALPRWRGAAPVERAILEGDSMTAVCIIQVVEQLDAGDVLATSPCAIGADDSVLALRNRLGQLALPLLIDICSNGVTSQQAQAGDVVVARKISAHDLAINWSSSPDAISRQVRVGNAFTFFDGKRFKVHEVSRATERLPIGSISLHDGRVLVGAQEGSVHLVTVQPEGKPKISAIEWARGARLSNASVFSDR
;
A
#
# COMPACT_ATOMS: atom_id res chain seq x y z
N VAL A 1 -25.14 -4.45 3.60
CA VAL A 1 -23.70 -4.62 3.51
C VAL A 1 -23.06 -3.30 3.12
N VAL A 2 -22.02 -2.90 3.81
CA VAL A 2 -21.22 -1.69 3.54
C VAL A 2 -19.84 -2.12 3.06
N VAL A 3 -19.32 -1.46 2.02
CA VAL A 3 -17.97 -1.70 1.50
C VAL A 3 -17.38 -0.36 1.07
N ALA A 4 -16.20 -0.02 1.59
CA ALA A 4 -15.47 1.21 1.23
C ALA A 4 -16.33 2.49 1.29
N PHE A 5 -17.23 2.56 2.25
CA PHE A 5 -18.10 3.72 2.45
C PHE A 5 -17.33 4.83 3.18
N GLY A 6 -17.18 5.97 2.53
CA GLY A 6 -16.31 7.06 2.97
C GLY A 6 -16.91 8.01 4.03
N SER A 7 -18.08 7.69 4.61
CA SER A 7 -18.75 8.52 5.61
C SER A 7 -19.11 7.70 6.86
N ILE A 8 -19.17 8.38 7.99
CA ILE A 8 -19.64 7.79 9.24
C ILE A 8 -21.17 7.65 9.16
N ILE A 9 -21.69 6.47 9.50
CA ILE A 9 -23.12 6.18 9.57
C ILE A 9 -23.59 6.59 10.96
N SER A 10 -24.65 7.42 11.03
CA SER A 10 -25.16 7.90 12.31
C SER A 10 -25.76 6.79 13.15
N LEU A 11 -25.68 6.94 14.48
CA LEU A 11 -26.27 6.01 15.43
C LEU A 11 -27.77 5.81 15.20
N GLU A 12 -28.49 6.87 14.84
CA GLU A 12 -29.92 6.84 14.51
C GLU A 12 -30.22 5.84 13.39
N ILE A 13 -29.41 5.82 12.32
CA ILE A 13 -29.57 4.85 11.23
C ILE A 13 -29.23 3.43 11.71
N LEU A 14 -28.13 3.28 12.45
CA LEU A 14 -27.67 1.98 12.93
C LEU A 14 -28.66 1.29 13.90
N GLN A 15 -29.42 2.06 14.65
CA GLN A 15 -30.49 1.53 15.55
C GLN A 15 -31.66 0.90 14.77
N HIS A 16 -31.90 1.34 13.54
CA HIS A 16 -33.02 0.86 12.73
C HIS A 16 -32.60 -0.15 11.65
N VAL A 17 -31.34 -0.09 11.21
CA VAL A 17 -30.81 -0.94 10.14
C VAL A 17 -29.50 -1.54 10.55
N PRO A 18 -29.48 -2.80 11.02
CA PRO A 18 -28.22 -3.49 11.31
C PRO A 18 -27.38 -3.62 10.03
N MET A 19 -26.10 -3.25 10.12
CA MET A 19 -25.20 -3.24 8.97
C MET A 19 -23.94 -4.00 9.26
N ILE A 20 -23.38 -4.61 8.22
CA ILE A 20 -22.06 -5.26 8.25
C ILE A 20 -21.13 -4.57 7.26
N ASN A 21 -19.84 -4.50 7.61
CA ASN A 21 -18.77 -3.93 6.76
C ASN A 21 -17.72 -4.98 6.45
N ILE A 22 -17.23 -4.98 5.20
CA ILE A 22 -16.08 -5.76 4.79
C ILE A 22 -14.83 -4.90 4.96
N HIS A 23 -13.96 -5.28 5.88
CA HIS A 23 -12.74 -4.56 6.22
C HIS A 23 -11.48 -5.38 5.87
N TYR A 24 -10.54 -4.76 5.16
CA TYR A 24 -9.35 -5.44 4.63
C TYR A 24 -8.15 -5.31 5.57
N SER A 25 -8.33 -5.76 6.82
CA SER A 25 -7.22 -5.92 7.76
C SER A 25 -7.51 -6.98 8.81
N ALA A 26 -6.46 -7.44 9.48
CA ALA A 26 -6.54 -8.26 10.69
C ALA A 26 -6.86 -7.37 11.90
N LEU A 27 -8.13 -6.99 12.09
CA LEU A 27 -8.59 -6.14 13.18
C LEU A 27 -8.21 -6.71 14.56
N PRO A 28 -7.85 -5.82 15.50
CA PRO A 28 -7.99 -4.36 15.52
C PRO A 28 -6.85 -3.58 14.86
N ARG A 29 -5.88 -4.27 14.24
CA ARG A 29 -4.82 -3.62 13.48
C ARG A 29 -5.38 -3.04 12.19
N TRP A 30 -5.03 -1.80 11.89
CA TRP A 30 -5.42 -1.07 10.69
C TRP A 30 -6.91 -0.74 10.57
N ARG A 31 -7.57 -0.33 11.67
CA ARG A 31 -8.87 0.35 11.57
C ARG A 31 -8.71 1.63 10.74
N GLY A 32 -9.61 1.92 9.83
CA GLY A 32 -9.66 3.19 9.10
C GLY A 32 -9.51 3.07 7.58
N ALA A 33 -9.02 4.15 6.94
CA ALA A 33 -9.25 4.42 5.51
C ALA A 33 -8.33 3.66 4.54
N ALA A 34 -7.12 3.25 4.96
CA ALA A 34 -6.11 2.70 4.06
C ALA A 34 -5.42 1.45 4.64
N PRO A 35 -6.18 0.41 5.07
CA PRO A 35 -5.61 -0.75 5.76
C PRO A 35 -4.62 -1.53 4.91
N VAL A 36 -4.90 -1.72 3.63
CA VAL A 36 -4.05 -2.50 2.71
C VAL A 36 -2.74 -1.77 2.42
N GLU A 37 -2.82 -0.48 2.15
CA GLU A 37 -1.66 0.36 1.90
C GLU A 37 -0.75 0.42 3.12
N ARG A 38 -1.33 0.60 4.32
CA ARG A 38 -0.56 0.66 5.57
C ARG A 38 0.11 -0.66 5.89
N ALA A 39 -0.57 -1.79 5.70
CA ALA A 39 0.02 -3.11 5.89
C ALA A 39 1.24 -3.33 4.96
N ILE A 40 1.16 -2.90 3.69
CA ILE A 40 2.29 -2.98 2.76
C ILE A 40 3.42 -2.04 3.19
N LEU A 41 3.14 -0.78 3.52
CA LEU A 41 4.16 0.20 3.92
C LEU A 41 4.94 -0.26 5.16
N GLU A 42 4.25 -0.77 6.17
CA GLU A 42 4.87 -1.27 7.40
C GLU A 42 5.61 -2.60 7.20
N GLY A 43 5.36 -3.30 6.09
CA GLY A 43 6.00 -4.58 5.80
C GLY A 43 5.38 -5.74 6.56
N ASP A 44 4.10 -5.67 6.87
CA ASP A 44 3.37 -6.79 7.44
C ASP A 44 3.46 -7.98 6.47
N SER A 45 3.73 -9.18 6.98
CA SER A 45 3.76 -10.41 6.20
C SER A 45 2.39 -11.08 6.09
N MET A 46 1.46 -10.68 6.96
CA MET A 46 0.10 -11.21 7.03
C MET A 46 -0.91 -10.08 7.25
N THR A 47 -2.07 -10.25 6.66
CA THR A 47 -3.27 -9.46 6.91
C THR A 47 -4.50 -10.38 6.96
N ALA A 48 -5.68 -9.82 6.94
CA ALA A 48 -6.92 -10.59 6.84
C ALA A 48 -8.00 -9.78 6.12
N VAL A 49 -9.08 -10.43 5.74
CA VAL A 49 -10.37 -9.78 5.57
C VAL A 49 -11.24 -10.10 6.77
N CYS A 50 -11.86 -9.08 7.35
CA CYS A 50 -12.85 -9.20 8.42
C CYS A 50 -14.21 -8.72 7.95
N ILE A 51 -15.27 -9.46 8.24
CA ILE A 51 -16.64 -8.96 8.19
C ILE A 51 -17.00 -8.55 9.61
N ILE A 52 -17.34 -7.29 9.80
CA ILE A 52 -17.62 -6.71 11.12
C ILE A 52 -19.02 -6.12 11.19
N GLN A 53 -19.57 -6.07 12.38
CA GLN A 53 -20.76 -5.25 12.66
C GLN A 53 -20.37 -3.77 12.54
N VAL A 54 -21.24 -2.98 11.88
CA VAL A 54 -21.05 -1.52 11.84
C VAL A 54 -21.57 -0.94 13.15
N VAL A 55 -20.72 -0.17 13.81
CA VAL A 55 -21.01 0.60 15.02
C VAL A 55 -20.61 2.05 14.80
N GLU A 56 -20.99 2.95 15.71
CA GLU A 56 -20.67 4.38 15.62
C GLU A 56 -19.15 4.65 15.52
N GLN A 57 -18.37 3.92 16.29
CA GLN A 57 -16.91 4.03 16.26
C GLN A 57 -16.34 3.32 15.01
N LEU A 58 -15.49 4.01 14.28
CA LEU A 58 -14.91 3.55 13.01
C LEU A 58 -14.23 2.18 13.16
N ASP A 59 -14.71 1.21 12.38
CA ASP A 59 -14.21 -0.17 12.27
C ASP A 59 -13.98 -0.89 13.62
N ALA A 60 -14.77 -0.51 14.65
CA ALA A 60 -14.61 -1.01 16.01
C ALA A 60 -15.60 -2.11 16.39
N GLY A 61 -16.59 -2.39 15.54
CA GLY A 61 -17.59 -3.41 15.79
C GLY A 61 -17.02 -4.83 15.88
N ASP A 62 -17.81 -5.71 16.43
CA ASP A 62 -17.44 -7.11 16.61
C ASP A 62 -17.16 -7.80 15.27
N VAL A 63 -16.19 -8.70 15.25
CA VAL A 63 -15.85 -9.52 14.09
C VAL A 63 -16.83 -10.69 14.01
N LEU A 64 -17.53 -10.76 12.88
CA LEU A 64 -18.52 -11.78 12.56
C LEU A 64 -17.90 -12.95 11.79
N ALA A 65 -16.94 -12.66 10.93
CA ALA A 65 -16.16 -13.65 10.21
C ALA A 65 -14.80 -13.07 9.82
N THR A 66 -13.79 -13.92 9.67
CA THR A 66 -12.45 -13.51 9.26
C THR A 66 -11.79 -14.59 8.41
N SER A 67 -10.93 -14.15 7.47
CA SER A 67 -10.05 -15.04 6.72
C SER A 67 -8.65 -14.42 6.62
N PRO A 68 -7.60 -15.11 7.08
CA PRO A 68 -6.23 -14.61 6.99
C PRO A 68 -5.74 -14.60 5.54
N CYS A 69 -4.81 -13.69 5.23
CA CYS A 69 -4.23 -13.52 3.92
C CYS A 69 -2.74 -13.16 4.03
N ALA A 70 -1.87 -13.94 3.42
CA ALA A 70 -0.45 -13.61 3.32
C ALA A 70 -0.24 -12.41 2.39
N ILE A 71 0.72 -11.55 2.75
CA ILE A 71 1.18 -10.45 1.91
C ILE A 71 2.49 -10.89 1.25
N GLY A 72 2.45 -11.06 -0.06
CA GLY A 72 3.63 -11.43 -0.84
C GLY A 72 4.64 -10.29 -0.96
N ALA A 73 5.90 -10.64 -1.16
CA ALA A 73 7.01 -9.69 -1.28
C ALA A 73 6.81 -8.68 -2.43
N ASP A 74 6.08 -9.07 -3.47
CA ASP A 74 5.85 -8.25 -4.68
C ASP A 74 4.37 -7.83 -4.84
N ASP A 75 3.55 -8.05 -3.83
CA ASP A 75 2.14 -7.66 -3.90
C ASP A 75 1.98 -6.15 -4.05
N SER A 76 1.29 -5.72 -5.09
CA SER A 76 0.75 -4.37 -5.15
C SER A 76 -0.54 -4.27 -4.33
N VAL A 77 -0.94 -3.03 -3.99
CA VAL A 77 -2.25 -2.78 -3.34
C VAL A 77 -3.39 -3.41 -4.13
N LEU A 78 -3.37 -3.31 -5.46
CA LEU A 78 -4.42 -3.88 -6.30
C LEU A 78 -4.46 -5.40 -6.22
N ALA A 79 -3.31 -6.07 -6.30
CA ALA A 79 -3.21 -7.52 -6.22
C ALA A 79 -3.71 -8.03 -4.86
N LEU A 80 -3.28 -7.39 -3.77
CA LEU A 80 -3.68 -7.76 -2.42
C LEU A 80 -5.18 -7.50 -2.18
N ARG A 81 -5.72 -6.36 -2.64
CA ARG A 81 -7.15 -6.06 -2.55
C ARG A 81 -8.01 -7.07 -3.31
N ASN A 82 -7.60 -7.47 -4.51
CA ASN A 82 -8.30 -8.49 -5.29
C ASN A 82 -8.34 -9.83 -4.54
N ARG A 83 -7.22 -10.26 -3.97
CA ARG A 83 -7.14 -11.50 -3.17
C ARG A 83 -8.01 -11.44 -1.93
N LEU A 84 -7.98 -10.31 -1.17
CA LEU A 84 -8.84 -10.10 -0.01
C LEU A 84 -10.32 -10.09 -0.39
N GLY A 85 -10.68 -9.49 -1.53
CA GLY A 85 -12.04 -9.51 -2.06
C GLY A 85 -12.54 -10.92 -2.37
N GLN A 86 -11.69 -11.76 -2.98
CA GLN A 86 -12.02 -13.16 -3.23
C GLN A 86 -12.23 -13.95 -1.93
N LEU A 87 -11.44 -13.69 -0.89
CA LEU A 87 -11.60 -14.30 0.43
C LEU A 87 -12.85 -13.81 1.17
N ALA A 88 -13.29 -12.57 0.91
CA ALA A 88 -14.48 -12.00 1.52
C ALA A 88 -15.77 -12.64 1.03
N LEU A 89 -15.83 -13.04 -0.25
CA LEU A 89 -17.06 -13.53 -0.88
C LEU A 89 -17.67 -14.75 -0.17
N PRO A 90 -16.95 -15.84 0.10
CA PRO A 90 -17.54 -17.00 0.79
C PRO A 90 -18.01 -16.66 2.20
N LEU A 91 -17.31 -15.80 2.94
CA LEU A 91 -17.70 -15.36 4.28
C LEU A 91 -19.00 -14.54 4.23
N LEU A 92 -19.12 -13.65 3.25
CA LEU A 92 -20.32 -12.85 3.06
C LEU A 92 -21.52 -13.72 2.66
N ILE A 93 -21.34 -14.66 1.74
CA ILE A 93 -22.38 -15.59 1.32
C ILE A 93 -22.86 -16.41 2.51
N ASP A 94 -21.96 -16.92 3.33
CA ASP A 94 -22.31 -17.69 4.52
C ASP A 94 -23.17 -16.89 5.50
N ILE A 95 -22.75 -15.65 5.83
CA ILE A 95 -23.52 -14.76 6.71
C ILE A 95 -24.90 -14.43 6.11
N CYS A 96 -24.99 -14.19 4.80
CA CYS A 96 -26.27 -13.88 4.16
C CYS A 96 -27.22 -15.07 4.08
N SER A 97 -26.69 -16.29 3.97
CA SER A 97 -27.50 -17.53 3.84
C SER A 97 -27.89 -18.13 5.17
N ASN A 98 -26.97 -18.11 6.15
CA ASN A 98 -27.11 -18.83 7.42
C ASN A 98 -27.26 -17.89 8.64
N GLY A 99 -27.17 -16.58 8.40
CA GLY A 99 -27.13 -15.57 9.47
C GLY A 99 -25.77 -15.46 10.15
N VAL A 100 -25.68 -14.60 11.15
CA VAL A 100 -24.47 -14.43 11.97
C VAL A 100 -24.36 -15.58 12.96
N THR A 101 -23.41 -16.46 12.76
CA THR A 101 -23.18 -17.65 13.62
C THR A 101 -22.09 -17.44 14.66
N SER A 102 -21.26 -16.40 14.50
CA SER A 102 -20.19 -16.02 15.43
C SER A 102 -20.10 -14.51 15.55
N GLN A 103 -19.81 -14.05 16.74
CA GLN A 103 -19.59 -12.63 17.03
C GLN A 103 -18.55 -12.53 18.14
N GLN A 104 -17.43 -11.88 17.82
CA GLN A 104 -16.29 -11.76 18.74
C GLN A 104 -15.85 -10.30 18.83
N ALA A 105 -15.73 -9.78 20.05
CA ALA A 105 -15.14 -8.47 20.27
C ALA A 105 -13.68 -8.46 19.78
N GLN A 106 -13.27 -7.35 19.20
CA GLN A 106 -11.88 -7.17 18.79
C GLN A 106 -10.97 -7.14 20.03
N ALA A 107 -9.85 -7.87 19.99
CA ALA A 107 -8.89 -7.95 21.08
C ALA A 107 -7.48 -7.61 20.57
N GLY A 108 -6.70 -6.89 21.39
CA GLY A 108 -5.34 -6.45 21.08
C GLY A 108 -5.23 -4.95 20.85
N ASP A 109 -4.04 -4.52 20.41
CA ASP A 109 -3.73 -3.11 20.21
C ASP A 109 -4.35 -2.55 18.92
N VAL A 110 -5.01 -1.42 19.08
CA VAL A 110 -5.62 -0.71 17.95
C VAL A 110 -4.56 0.10 17.21
N VAL A 111 -4.40 -0.19 15.92
CA VAL A 111 -3.56 0.61 15.02
C VAL A 111 -4.45 1.24 13.94
N VAL A 112 -4.30 2.56 13.75
CA VAL A 112 -5.14 3.31 12.81
C VAL A 112 -4.49 3.41 11.43
N ALA A 113 -5.20 2.97 10.42
CA ALA A 113 -4.85 3.11 9.01
C ALA A 113 -5.27 4.49 8.48
N ARG A 114 -4.45 5.51 8.73
CA ARG A 114 -4.69 6.86 8.18
C ARG A 114 -4.67 6.84 6.66
N LYS A 115 -5.48 7.70 6.03
CA LYS A 115 -5.47 7.92 4.59
C LYS A 115 -4.05 8.19 4.09
N ILE A 116 -3.72 7.65 2.92
CA ILE A 116 -2.42 7.88 2.29
C ILE A 116 -2.31 9.34 1.83
N SER A 117 -1.22 9.96 2.19
CA SER A 117 -0.86 11.35 1.86
C SER A 117 0.27 11.42 0.83
N ALA A 118 0.54 12.61 0.31
CA ALA A 118 1.69 12.82 -0.57
C ALA A 118 3.03 12.52 0.14
N HIS A 119 3.11 12.76 1.45
CA HIS A 119 4.30 12.45 2.26
C HIS A 119 4.57 10.93 2.30
N ASP A 120 3.55 10.09 2.40
CA ASP A 120 3.70 8.64 2.37
C ASP A 120 4.23 8.13 1.02
N LEU A 121 4.03 8.89 -0.06
CA LEU A 121 4.36 8.53 -1.44
C LEU A 121 5.64 9.21 -1.95
N ALA A 122 6.16 10.22 -1.28
CA ALA A 122 7.45 10.83 -1.58
C ALA A 122 8.57 9.86 -1.20
N ILE A 123 9.37 9.40 -2.19
CA ILE A 123 10.43 8.43 -1.95
C ILE A 123 11.52 9.06 -1.11
N ASN A 124 11.79 8.48 0.05
CA ASN A 124 12.95 8.81 0.87
C ASN A 124 14.10 7.86 0.52
N TRP A 125 15.06 8.35 -0.24
CA TRP A 125 16.22 7.56 -0.66
C TRP A 125 17.15 7.15 0.51
N SER A 126 17.03 7.80 1.67
CA SER A 126 17.71 7.38 2.90
C SER A 126 17.06 6.16 3.59
N SER A 127 15.99 5.63 3.03
CA SER A 127 15.38 4.38 3.49
C SER A 127 16.06 3.15 2.89
N SER A 128 15.80 1.97 3.45
CA SER A 128 16.27 0.71 2.89
C SER A 128 15.63 0.41 1.52
N PRO A 129 16.28 -0.36 0.65
CA PRO A 129 15.70 -0.79 -0.63
C PRO A 129 14.33 -1.45 -0.47
N ASP A 130 14.11 -2.18 0.63
CA ASP A 130 12.84 -2.82 0.94
C ASP A 130 11.74 -1.82 1.26
N ALA A 131 12.03 -0.79 2.05
CA ALA A 131 11.08 0.26 2.37
C ALA A 131 10.69 1.04 1.10
N ILE A 132 11.66 1.36 0.24
CA ILE A 132 11.41 2.02 -1.06
C ILE A 132 10.54 1.12 -1.95
N SER A 133 10.85 -0.18 -2.04
CA SER A 133 10.04 -1.14 -2.79
C SER A 133 8.60 -1.20 -2.29
N ARG A 134 8.39 -1.26 -0.97
CA ARG A 134 7.04 -1.22 -0.37
C ARG A 134 6.28 0.06 -0.75
N GLN A 135 6.96 1.21 -0.69
CA GLN A 135 6.37 2.50 -1.06
C GLN A 135 5.94 2.53 -2.55
N VAL A 136 6.79 2.01 -3.44
CA VAL A 136 6.46 1.90 -4.88
C VAL A 136 5.27 0.97 -5.13
N ARG A 137 5.18 -0.15 -4.39
CA ARG A 137 4.07 -1.12 -4.49
C ARG A 137 2.72 -0.56 -4.02
N VAL A 138 2.71 0.44 -3.15
CA VAL A 138 1.48 1.16 -2.79
C VAL A 138 0.92 1.95 -3.98
N GLY A 139 1.81 2.37 -4.88
CA GLY A 139 1.44 3.09 -6.09
C GLY A 139 1.57 4.61 -5.96
N ASN A 140 1.79 5.26 -7.09
CA ASN A 140 2.02 6.70 -7.16
C ASN A 140 3.24 7.23 -6.37
N ALA A 141 4.19 6.38 -6.02
CA ALA A 141 5.45 6.80 -5.44
C ALA A 141 6.18 7.77 -6.37
N PHE A 142 6.81 8.79 -5.81
CA PHE A 142 7.48 9.82 -6.59
C PHE A 142 8.70 10.40 -5.88
N THR A 143 9.56 11.00 -6.67
CA THR A 143 10.72 11.80 -6.30
C THR A 143 10.81 13.00 -7.23
N PHE A 144 11.91 13.74 -7.21
CA PHE A 144 12.15 14.84 -8.15
C PHE A 144 13.47 14.63 -8.88
N PHE A 145 13.45 14.93 -10.18
CA PHE A 145 14.63 14.97 -11.05
C PHE A 145 14.66 16.30 -11.78
N ASP A 146 15.76 17.04 -11.64
CA ASP A 146 15.90 18.40 -12.20
C ASP A 146 14.72 19.31 -11.82
N GLY A 147 14.27 19.24 -10.55
CA GLY A 147 13.16 20.03 -10.02
C GLY A 147 11.78 19.65 -10.55
N LYS A 148 11.64 18.59 -11.35
CA LYS A 148 10.38 18.09 -11.89
C LYS A 148 9.97 16.81 -11.19
N ARG A 149 8.65 16.64 -11.00
CA ARG A 149 8.12 15.44 -10.38
C ARG A 149 8.38 14.21 -11.25
N PHE A 150 8.87 13.17 -10.62
CA PHE A 150 9.24 11.92 -11.27
C PHE A 150 8.61 10.75 -10.55
N LYS A 151 7.67 10.06 -11.21
CA LYS A 151 7.00 8.90 -10.62
C LYS A 151 7.78 7.63 -10.87
N VAL A 152 7.82 6.77 -9.86
CA VAL A 152 8.41 5.44 -9.94
C VAL A 152 7.27 4.42 -9.80
N HIS A 153 7.11 3.58 -10.80
CA HIS A 153 6.01 2.60 -10.86
C HIS A 153 6.45 1.19 -10.53
N GLU A 154 7.72 0.89 -10.78
CA GLU A 154 8.26 -0.44 -10.57
C GLU A 154 9.75 -0.37 -10.27
N VAL A 155 10.17 -1.12 -9.26
CA VAL A 155 11.57 -1.28 -8.87
C VAL A 155 11.86 -2.75 -8.57
N SER A 156 13.12 -3.12 -8.67
CA SER A 156 13.64 -4.37 -8.10
C SER A 156 14.83 -4.07 -7.18
N ARG A 157 15.13 -5.00 -6.28
CA ARG A 157 16.29 -4.88 -5.39
C ARG A 157 17.58 -4.98 -6.19
N ALA A 158 18.58 -4.25 -5.74
CA ALA A 158 19.95 -4.33 -6.24
C ALA A 158 20.92 -4.29 -5.06
N THR A 159 22.09 -4.89 -5.23
CA THR A 159 23.08 -5.06 -4.17
C THR A 159 24.23 -4.06 -4.27
N GLU A 160 24.32 -3.37 -5.38
CA GLU A 160 25.36 -2.37 -5.65
C GLU A 160 25.27 -1.22 -4.65
N ARG A 161 26.38 -0.84 -4.05
CA ARG A 161 26.44 0.28 -3.12
C ARG A 161 26.71 1.58 -3.87
N LEU A 162 25.79 2.51 -3.76
CA LEU A 162 25.84 3.83 -4.39
C LEU A 162 25.59 4.90 -3.31
N PRO A 163 26.10 6.13 -3.49
CA PRO A 163 25.69 7.25 -2.65
C PRO A 163 24.18 7.43 -2.68
N ILE A 164 23.58 7.78 -1.54
CA ILE A 164 22.14 7.93 -1.40
C ILE A 164 21.58 8.90 -2.45
N GLY A 165 20.54 8.48 -3.15
CA GLY A 165 19.87 9.25 -4.21
C GLY A 165 20.65 9.37 -5.52
N SER A 166 21.94 8.96 -5.57
CA SER A 166 22.72 9.02 -6.81
C SER A 166 22.20 8.01 -7.85
N ILE A 167 22.21 8.45 -9.10
CA ILE A 167 21.72 7.65 -10.24
C ILE A 167 22.93 7.10 -11.00
N SER A 168 22.96 5.82 -11.21
CA SER A 168 24.01 5.15 -11.99
C SER A 168 23.41 4.27 -13.07
N LEU A 169 24.05 4.30 -14.25
CA LEU A 169 23.76 3.37 -15.33
C LEU A 169 24.80 2.25 -15.31
N HIS A 170 24.39 1.03 -14.98
CA HIS A 170 25.28 -0.12 -14.85
C HIS A 170 24.65 -1.34 -15.53
N ASP A 171 25.36 -1.95 -16.48
CA ASP A 171 24.91 -3.14 -17.24
C ASP A 171 23.49 -3.01 -17.80
N GLY A 172 23.16 -1.85 -18.37
CA GLY A 172 21.84 -1.59 -18.94
C GLY A 172 20.72 -1.41 -17.90
N ARG A 173 21.05 -1.32 -16.61
CA ARG A 173 20.13 -1.05 -15.52
C ARG A 173 20.33 0.35 -14.97
N VAL A 174 19.23 0.99 -14.58
CA VAL A 174 19.25 2.29 -13.88
C VAL A 174 19.16 2.02 -12.38
N LEU A 175 20.28 2.23 -11.69
CA LEU A 175 20.39 2.02 -10.25
C LEU A 175 20.32 3.34 -9.50
N VAL A 176 19.67 3.33 -8.34
CA VAL A 176 19.61 4.49 -7.44
C VAL A 176 20.05 4.07 -6.05
N GLY A 177 21.01 4.81 -5.48
CA GLY A 177 21.54 4.55 -4.16
C GLY A 177 20.47 4.70 -3.06
N ALA A 178 20.46 3.78 -2.12
CA ALA A 178 19.61 3.74 -0.94
C ALA A 178 20.48 3.55 0.33
N GLN A 179 19.86 3.50 1.52
CA GLN A 179 20.60 3.43 2.79
C GLN A 179 21.60 2.24 2.83
N GLU A 180 21.18 1.05 2.39
CA GLU A 180 22.00 -0.16 2.44
C GLU A 180 21.92 -0.91 1.10
N GLY A 181 22.55 -0.35 0.06
CA GLY A 181 22.51 -0.91 -1.29
C GLY A 181 21.90 0.05 -2.29
N SER A 182 21.09 -0.47 -3.19
CA SER A 182 20.43 0.32 -4.23
C SER A 182 19.12 -0.32 -4.66
N VAL A 183 18.33 0.42 -5.41
CA VAL A 183 17.18 -0.10 -6.15
C VAL A 183 17.41 0.05 -7.64
N HIS A 184 17.01 -0.94 -8.42
CA HIS A 184 16.94 -0.88 -9.86
C HIS A 184 15.57 -0.33 -10.26
N LEU A 185 15.54 0.81 -10.94
CA LEU A 185 14.33 1.36 -11.52
C LEU A 185 13.96 0.58 -12.78
N VAL A 186 12.73 0.08 -12.85
CA VAL A 186 12.24 -0.69 -14.01
C VAL A 186 11.30 0.17 -14.84
N THR A 187 10.23 0.67 -14.25
CA THR A 187 9.20 1.50 -14.93
C THR A 187 9.07 2.84 -14.22
N VAL A 188 9.18 3.91 -14.99
CA VAL A 188 9.18 5.29 -14.50
C VAL A 188 8.26 6.18 -15.32
N GLN A 189 7.96 7.39 -14.80
CA GLN A 189 7.17 8.38 -15.50
C GLN A 189 7.65 9.79 -15.14
N PRO A 190 8.46 10.43 -16.02
CA PRO A 190 8.77 11.85 -15.89
C PRO A 190 7.51 12.71 -15.99
N GLU A 191 7.54 13.89 -15.38
CA GLU A 191 6.43 14.84 -15.43
C GLU A 191 6.01 15.17 -16.86
N GLY A 192 4.70 15.12 -17.15
CA GLY A 192 4.14 15.38 -18.47
C GLY A 192 4.45 14.33 -19.55
N LYS A 193 5.04 13.18 -19.18
CA LYS A 193 5.36 12.10 -20.11
C LYS A 193 4.57 10.83 -19.79
N PRO A 194 4.42 9.91 -20.76
CA PRO A 194 3.87 8.57 -20.48
C PRO A 194 4.81 7.75 -19.61
N LYS A 195 4.31 6.62 -19.11
CA LYS A 195 5.15 5.58 -18.49
C LYS A 195 6.11 5.00 -19.52
N ILE A 196 7.37 4.89 -19.16
CA ILE A 196 8.44 4.33 -20.01
C ILE A 196 9.36 3.46 -19.16
N SER A 197 10.18 2.64 -19.80
CA SER A 197 11.24 1.93 -19.10
C SER A 197 12.28 2.93 -18.56
N ALA A 198 12.86 2.62 -17.39
CA ALA A 198 13.88 3.49 -16.80
C ALA A 198 15.11 3.64 -17.71
N ILE A 199 15.46 2.61 -18.49
CA ILE A 199 16.59 2.66 -19.42
C ILE A 199 16.32 3.59 -20.62
N GLU A 200 15.09 3.64 -21.13
CA GLU A 200 14.71 4.60 -22.18
C GLU A 200 14.78 6.02 -21.66
N TRP A 201 14.26 6.25 -20.45
CA TRP A 201 14.40 7.56 -19.80
C TRP A 201 15.87 7.95 -19.65
N ALA A 202 16.72 7.07 -19.11
CA ALA A 202 18.12 7.34 -18.83
C ALA A 202 18.91 7.74 -20.10
N ARG A 203 18.61 7.11 -21.25
CA ARG A 203 19.22 7.46 -22.55
C ARG A 203 18.88 8.90 -22.99
N GLY A 204 17.69 9.37 -22.68
CA GLY A 204 17.25 10.74 -23.01
C GLY A 204 17.62 11.79 -21.97
N ALA A 205 17.83 11.41 -20.73
CA ALA A 205 18.04 12.32 -19.61
C ALA A 205 19.47 12.89 -19.51
N ARG A 206 20.41 12.46 -20.36
CA ARG A 206 21.82 12.90 -20.33
C ARG A 206 22.44 12.81 -18.93
N LEU A 207 22.26 11.67 -18.27
CA LEU A 207 22.76 11.45 -16.92
C LEU A 207 24.27 11.66 -16.86
N SER A 208 24.73 12.27 -15.77
CA SER A 208 26.14 12.44 -15.41
C SER A 208 26.42 11.76 -14.08
N ASN A 209 27.68 11.67 -13.67
CA ASN A 209 28.06 11.15 -12.35
C ASN A 209 27.54 12.02 -11.18
N ALA A 210 27.05 13.23 -11.46
CA ALA A 210 26.43 14.13 -10.49
C ALA A 210 24.90 14.05 -10.49
N SER A 211 24.30 13.20 -11.33
CA SER A 211 22.83 13.07 -11.39
C SER A 211 22.30 12.43 -10.12
N VAL A 212 21.39 13.11 -9.45
CA VAL A 212 20.76 12.65 -8.21
C VAL A 212 19.25 12.89 -8.25
N PHE A 213 18.51 12.05 -7.56
CA PHE A 213 17.14 12.37 -7.19
C PHE A 213 17.14 13.22 -5.92
N SER A 214 16.18 14.12 -5.81
CA SER A 214 16.02 15.00 -4.65
C SER A 214 14.62 14.86 -4.05
N ASP A 215 14.47 15.38 -2.84
CA ASP A 215 13.17 15.45 -2.15
C ASP A 215 12.31 16.62 -2.68
N ARG A 216 12.94 17.53 -3.44
CA ARG A 216 12.35 18.70 -4.12
C ARG A 216 13.21 19.16 -5.29
#